data_a194c925e1f4d296353205572b6c44ed
#
_entry.id   a194c925e1f4d296353205572b6c44ed
#
_cell.length_a   1.000
_cell.length_b   1.000
_cell.length_c   1.000
_cell.angle_alpha   90.00
_cell.angle_beta   90.00
_cell.angle_gamma   90.00
#
_symmetry.space_group_name_H-M   'P 1'
#
loop_
_entity.id
_entity.type
_entity.pdbx_description
1 polymer ?
#
loop_
_entity_poly.entity_id
_entity_poly.type
_entity_poly.pdbx_seq_one_letter_code
_entity_poly.pdbx_strand_id
1 'polypeptide(L)'
;IEHTGDEALIKQWYDTDCVQFASRRFAVIYQAATVEDAGIRARFLQMPRCYGLLSSEQILNEIGVSAVRRLPALELFGNGVLIGFVDTGIDYTHPAFMNADGTSRILSIWDQTIEGGEKKPKGFAYGCEYSNEQINEAISASNPYEIVPSRDTEGHGTFMAGVACGNETEDGQFSGVAPSAAICVVKCKQAKQNLSLIHISE
;
A
#
# COMPACT_ATOMS: atom_id res chain seq x y z
N ILE A 1 7.22 -12.19 -18.99
CA ILE A 1 7.17 -12.21 -20.46
C ILE A 1 5.73 -12.07 -20.95
N GLU A 2 5.54 -11.51 -22.14
CA GLU A 2 4.28 -11.56 -22.87
C GLU A 2 4.22 -12.83 -23.73
N HIS A 3 3.06 -13.48 -23.80
CA HIS A 3 2.88 -14.73 -24.52
C HIS A 3 1.53 -14.79 -25.28
N THR A 4 1.44 -15.72 -26.24
CA THR A 4 0.26 -15.89 -27.11
C THR A 4 -0.75 -16.92 -26.57
N GLY A 5 -0.50 -17.50 -25.40
CA GLY A 5 -1.39 -18.48 -24.76
C GLY A 5 -0.96 -19.95 -24.90
N ASP A 6 0.09 -20.25 -25.63
CA ASP A 6 0.62 -21.61 -25.71
C ASP A 6 1.63 -21.89 -24.59
N GLU A 7 1.16 -22.54 -23.53
CA GLU A 7 1.95 -22.86 -22.34
C GLU A 7 3.08 -23.86 -22.61
N ALA A 8 2.87 -24.80 -23.53
CA ALA A 8 3.85 -25.83 -23.85
C ALA A 8 5.05 -25.23 -24.57
N LEU A 9 4.81 -24.29 -25.49
CA LEU A 9 5.83 -23.55 -26.20
C LEU A 9 6.70 -22.70 -25.25
N ILE A 10 6.10 -22.08 -24.24
CA ILE A 10 6.86 -21.27 -23.27
C ILE A 10 7.81 -22.13 -22.47
N LYS A 11 7.34 -23.25 -21.93
CA LYS A 11 8.17 -24.20 -21.19
C LYS A 11 9.32 -24.75 -22.05
N GLN A 12 9.06 -25.05 -23.31
CA GLN A 12 10.07 -25.51 -24.23
C GLN A 12 11.12 -24.43 -24.56
N TRP A 13 10.70 -23.18 -24.79
CA TRP A 13 11.61 -22.10 -25.15
C TRP A 13 12.54 -21.68 -24.01
N TYR A 14 12.07 -21.78 -22.78
CA TYR A 14 12.84 -21.36 -21.62
C TYR A 14 13.45 -22.52 -20.84
N ASP A 15 13.26 -23.76 -21.31
CA ASP A 15 13.78 -24.98 -20.70
C ASP A 15 13.53 -25.03 -19.18
N THR A 16 12.31 -24.70 -18.78
CA THR A 16 11.93 -24.64 -17.37
C THR A 16 10.46 -25.03 -17.16
N ASP A 17 10.24 -25.80 -16.11
CA ASP A 17 8.90 -26.08 -15.61
C ASP A 17 8.41 -25.02 -14.62
N CYS A 18 9.30 -24.12 -14.18
CA CYS A 18 8.99 -23.05 -13.24
C CYS A 18 8.42 -21.82 -13.97
N VAL A 19 7.19 -21.95 -14.45
CA VAL A 19 6.46 -20.88 -15.14
C VAL A 19 5.15 -20.63 -14.41
N GLN A 20 4.88 -19.39 -14.07
CA GLN A 20 3.62 -18.95 -13.50
C GLN A 20 2.86 -18.07 -14.51
N PHE A 21 1.68 -18.49 -14.92
CA PHE A 21 0.83 -17.69 -15.81
C PHE A 21 0.02 -16.70 -14.99
N ALA A 22 0.37 -15.41 -15.12
CA ALA A 22 -0.31 -14.33 -14.41
C ALA A 22 -1.59 -13.88 -15.13
N SER A 23 -1.68 -14.10 -16.44
CA SER A 23 -2.88 -13.82 -17.25
C SER A 23 -2.81 -14.56 -18.59
N ARG A 24 -3.81 -14.35 -19.46
CA ARG A 24 -3.79 -14.89 -20.85
C ARG A 24 -2.66 -14.30 -21.72
N ARG A 25 -2.00 -13.25 -21.28
CA ARG A 25 -0.94 -12.55 -22.04
C ARG A 25 0.41 -12.53 -21.33
N PHE A 26 0.44 -12.74 -20.03
CA PHE A 26 1.66 -12.58 -19.24
C PHE A 26 1.97 -13.82 -18.42
N ALA A 27 3.24 -14.21 -18.44
CA ALA A 27 3.79 -15.27 -17.61
C ALA A 27 5.08 -14.81 -16.92
N VAL A 28 5.29 -15.29 -15.69
CA VAL A 28 6.53 -15.15 -14.94
C VAL A 28 7.32 -16.43 -15.09
N ILE A 29 8.57 -16.33 -15.46
CA ILE A 29 9.49 -17.46 -15.64
C ILE A 29 10.55 -17.37 -14.57
N TYR A 30 10.73 -18.45 -13.85
CA TYR A 30 11.78 -18.58 -12.83
C TYR A 30 12.93 -19.40 -13.43
N GLN A 31 14.11 -18.81 -13.51
CA GLN A 31 15.31 -19.46 -14.00
C GLN A 31 16.43 -19.30 -12.98
N ALA A 32 17.17 -20.37 -12.73
CA ALA A 32 18.42 -20.28 -11.97
C ALA A 32 19.44 -19.49 -12.81
N ALA A 33 19.91 -18.37 -12.29
CA ALA A 33 20.96 -17.57 -12.93
C ALA A 33 22.31 -17.94 -12.34
N THR A 34 23.27 -18.31 -13.19
CA THR A 34 24.68 -18.36 -12.81
C THR A 34 25.34 -17.04 -13.21
N VAL A 35 26.31 -16.59 -12.40
CA VAL A 35 26.99 -15.29 -12.61
C VAL A 35 27.70 -15.20 -13.96
N GLU A 36 27.95 -16.32 -14.61
CA GLU A 36 28.66 -16.44 -15.91
C GLU A 36 27.72 -16.41 -17.13
N ASP A 37 26.41 -16.28 -16.92
CA ASP A 37 25.46 -16.38 -18.02
C ASP A 37 25.43 -15.10 -18.88
N ALA A 38 26.19 -15.14 -19.99
CA ALA A 38 26.20 -14.06 -20.98
C ALA A 38 24.80 -13.73 -21.56
N GLY A 39 23.83 -14.62 -21.34
CA GLY A 39 22.41 -14.43 -21.68
C GLY A 39 21.71 -13.35 -20.84
N ILE A 40 22.25 -12.95 -19.69
CA ILE A 40 21.67 -11.90 -18.83
C ILE A 40 21.59 -10.58 -19.60
N ARG A 41 22.61 -10.22 -20.40
CA ARG A 41 22.59 -8.96 -21.18
C ARG A 41 21.53 -8.96 -22.29
N ALA A 42 21.27 -10.09 -22.91
CA ALA A 42 20.28 -10.22 -23.97
C ALA A 42 18.84 -10.19 -23.39
N ARG A 43 18.67 -10.60 -22.12
CA ARG A 43 17.39 -10.63 -21.41
C ARG A 43 17.12 -9.38 -20.57
N PHE A 44 18.01 -8.39 -20.60
CA PHE A 44 17.90 -7.16 -19.76
C PHE A 44 16.57 -6.43 -19.95
N LEU A 45 15.98 -6.47 -21.15
CA LEU A 45 14.67 -5.87 -21.40
C LEU A 45 13.49 -6.66 -20.79
N GLN A 46 13.72 -7.90 -20.40
CA GLN A 46 12.72 -8.79 -19.80
C GLN A 46 12.87 -8.88 -18.27
N MET A 47 13.97 -8.34 -17.73
CA MET A 47 14.20 -8.33 -16.28
C MET A 47 13.42 -7.20 -15.63
N PRO A 48 12.88 -7.41 -14.43
CA PRO A 48 12.34 -6.31 -13.62
C PRO A 48 13.43 -5.23 -13.46
N ARG A 49 13.06 -4.00 -13.73
CA ARG A 49 13.98 -2.87 -13.50
C ARG A 49 14.05 -2.60 -12.00
N CYS A 50 15.27 -2.53 -11.48
CA CYS A 50 15.48 -1.98 -10.14
C CYS A 50 15.35 -0.46 -10.23
N TYR A 51 14.39 0.10 -9.50
CA TYR A 51 14.22 1.53 -9.37
C TYR A 51 14.76 1.97 -8.02
N GLY A 52 15.57 3.02 -8.00
CA GLY A 52 15.96 3.69 -6.77
C GLY A 52 14.79 4.48 -6.19
N LEU A 53 14.80 4.66 -4.87
CA LEU A 53 13.88 5.58 -4.23
C LEU A 53 14.30 7.02 -4.59
N LEU A 54 13.37 7.78 -5.15
CA LEU A 54 13.52 9.22 -5.33
C LEU A 54 13.11 9.93 -4.03
N SER A 55 13.60 11.17 -3.82
CA SER A 55 13.03 12.03 -2.78
C SER A 55 11.54 12.29 -3.09
N SER A 56 10.74 12.52 -2.05
CA SER A 56 9.30 12.75 -2.24
C SER A 56 9.01 13.94 -3.17
N GLU A 57 9.80 15.01 -3.06
CA GLU A 57 9.68 16.18 -3.94
C GLU A 57 9.96 15.83 -5.41
N GLN A 58 11.00 15.05 -5.68
CA GLN A 58 11.31 14.61 -7.05
C GLN A 58 10.18 13.75 -7.62
N ILE A 59 9.63 12.82 -6.83
CA ILE A 59 8.50 11.98 -7.26
C ILE A 59 7.29 12.86 -7.61
N LEU A 60 6.90 13.78 -6.71
CA LEU A 60 5.76 14.66 -6.91
C LEU A 60 5.93 15.58 -8.13
N ASN A 61 7.16 16.00 -8.43
CA ASN A 61 7.47 16.78 -9.62
C ASN A 61 7.36 15.93 -10.90
N GLU A 62 7.95 14.75 -10.91
CA GLU A 62 7.97 13.85 -12.08
C GLU A 62 6.55 13.38 -12.49
N ILE A 63 5.70 13.08 -11.51
CA ILE A 63 4.31 12.68 -11.76
C ILE A 63 3.35 13.87 -11.99
N GLY A 64 3.85 15.11 -11.92
CA GLY A 64 3.09 16.31 -12.18
C GLY A 64 2.24 16.85 -11.02
N VAL A 65 2.26 16.21 -9.86
CA VAL A 65 1.48 16.63 -8.67
C VAL A 65 1.86 18.02 -8.23
N SER A 66 3.16 18.33 -8.16
CA SER A 66 3.64 19.66 -7.77
C SER A 66 3.16 20.76 -8.74
N ALA A 67 3.06 20.47 -10.05
CA ALA A 67 2.54 21.41 -11.03
C ALA A 67 1.05 21.72 -10.81
N VAL A 68 0.26 20.69 -10.50
CA VAL A 68 -1.17 20.82 -10.21
C VAL A 68 -1.42 21.58 -8.91
N ARG A 69 -0.66 21.30 -7.86
CA ARG A 69 -0.77 22.00 -6.57
C ARG A 69 -0.41 23.48 -6.66
N ARG A 70 0.48 23.87 -7.58
CA ARG A 70 0.87 25.28 -7.81
C ARG A 70 -0.20 26.11 -8.52
N LEU A 71 -1.32 25.53 -8.90
CA LEU A 71 -2.45 26.24 -9.51
C LEU A 71 -3.35 26.82 -8.40
N PRO A 72 -3.24 28.13 -8.06
CA PRO A 72 -3.88 28.70 -6.87
C PRO A 72 -5.40 28.62 -6.88
N ALA A 73 -5.99 28.48 -8.08
CA ALA A 73 -7.44 28.43 -8.25
C ALA A 73 -8.06 27.04 -7.98
N LEU A 74 -7.25 26.01 -7.85
CA LEU A 74 -7.74 24.63 -7.80
C LEU A 74 -7.59 23.96 -6.43
N GLU A 75 -6.60 24.35 -5.64
CA GLU A 75 -6.32 23.82 -4.28
C GLU A 75 -6.43 22.28 -4.18
N LEU A 76 -5.83 21.59 -5.16
CA LEU A 76 -5.99 20.13 -5.33
C LEU A 76 -5.09 19.34 -4.37
N PHE A 77 -5.43 19.34 -3.09
CA PHE A 77 -4.75 18.58 -2.03
C PHE A 77 -5.52 17.35 -1.57
N GLY A 78 -6.62 17.00 -2.25
CA GLY A 78 -7.47 15.87 -1.90
C GLY A 78 -8.62 16.20 -0.95
N ASN A 79 -8.96 17.48 -0.76
CA ASN A 79 -10.13 17.89 0.02
C ASN A 79 -11.41 17.25 -0.53
N GLY A 80 -12.20 16.63 0.34
CA GLY A 80 -13.44 15.93 -0.03
C GLY A 80 -13.25 14.59 -0.74
N VAL A 81 -12.00 14.11 -0.87
CA VAL A 81 -11.68 12.79 -1.41
C VAL A 81 -11.54 11.80 -0.25
N LEU A 82 -12.07 10.60 -0.41
CA LEU A 82 -11.89 9.47 0.47
C LEU A 82 -10.96 8.45 -0.20
N ILE A 83 -9.87 8.07 0.49
CA ILE A 83 -8.94 7.03 0.04
C ILE A 83 -9.08 5.82 0.94
N GLY A 84 -9.32 4.65 0.34
CA GLY A 84 -9.41 3.37 1.03
C GLY A 84 -8.11 2.57 0.89
N PHE A 85 -7.61 2.04 2.02
CA PHE A 85 -6.45 1.14 2.06
C PHE A 85 -6.88 -0.24 2.52
N VAL A 86 -6.54 -1.25 1.76
CA VAL A 86 -6.75 -2.67 2.10
C VAL A 86 -5.37 -3.29 2.20
N ASP A 87 -4.80 -3.33 3.42
CA ASP A 87 -3.38 -3.61 3.64
C ASP A 87 -3.12 -4.24 5.03
N THR A 88 -1.89 -4.14 5.54
CA THR A 88 -1.46 -4.66 6.84
C THR A 88 -2.00 -3.88 8.03
N GLY A 89 -2.65 -2.75 7.80
CA GLY A 89 -3.18 -1.84 8.80
C GLY A 89 -2.68 -0.41 8.62
N ILE A 90 -2.74 0.37 9.68
CA ILE A 90 -2.20 1.73 9.76
C ILE A 90 -1.79 2.05 11.19
N ASP A 91 -0.69 2.75 11.36
CA ASP A 91 -0.39 3.43 12.61
C ASP A 91 -1.22 4.71 12.69
N TYR A 92 -2.41 4.60 13.29
CA TYR A 92 -3.35 5.70 13.41
C TYR A 92 -2.88 6.81 14.36
N THR A 93 -1.85 6.56 15.16
CA THR A 93 -1.26 7.56 16.07
C THR A 93 -0.21 8.43 15.38
N HIS A 94 0.16 8.09 14.14
CA HIS A 94 1.20 8.81 13.41
C HIS A 94 0.72 10.21 12.99
N PRO A 95 1.50 11.29 13.25
CA PRO A 95 1.11 12.66 12.93
C PRO A 95 0.76 12.92 11.46
N ALA A 96 1.33 12.14 10.55
CA ALA A 96 1.05 12.25 9.12
C ALA A 96 -0.42 12.05 8.73
N PHE A 97 -1.24 11.51 9.63
CA PHE A 97 -2.66 11.24 9.38
C PHE A 97 -3.59 12.10 10.22
N MET A 98 -3.07 13.15 10.84
CA MET A 98 -3.84 14.05 11.69
C MET A 98 -4.16 15.37 10.97
N ASN A 99 -5.25 15.99 11.36
CA ASN A 99 -5.57 17.36 11.01
C ASN A 99 -4.70 18.33 11.85
N ALA A 100 -4.69 19.60 11.46
CA ALA A 100 -3.95 20.64 12.21
C ALA A 100 -4.44 20.84 13.66
N ASP A 101 -5.69 20.46 13.95
CA ASP A 101 -6.25 20.50 15.30
C ASP A 101 -5.94 19.25 16.14
N GLY A 102 -5.15 18.32 15.60
CA GLY A 102 -4.78 17.06 16.25
C GLY A 102 -5.81 15.94 16.11
N THR A 103 -6.94 16.17 15.44
CA THR A 103 -7.91 15.11 15.16
C THR A 103 -7.45 14.23 13.99
N SER A 104 -7.94 12.98 13.94
CA SER A 104 -7.59 12.04 12.90
C SER A 104 -8.34 12.29 11.58
N ARG A 105 -7.64 12.18 10.45
CA ARG A 105 -8.24 12.10 9.11
C ARG A 105 -8.75 10.70 8.77
N ILE A 106 -8.49 9.71 9.64
CA ILE A 106 -8.95 8.33 9.45
C ILE A 106 -10.41 8.26 9.93
N LEU A 107 -11.31 7.99 8.99
CA LEU A 107 -12.76 7.91 9.27
C LEU A 107 -13.16 6.57 9.88
N SER A 108 -12.55 5.47 9.43
CA SER A 108 -12.78 4.17 10.03
C SER A 108 -11.59 3.22 9.80
N ILE A 109 -11.43 2.27 10.72
CA ILE A 109 -10.52 1.14 10.61
C ILE A 109 -11.33 -0.13 10.81
N TRP A 110 -11.37 -1.00 9.80
CA TRP A 110 -11.86 -2.35 9.94
C TRP A 110 -10.70 -3.32 10.12
N ASP A 111 -10.47 -3.75 11.34
CA ASP A 111 -9.43 -4.74 11.63
C ASP A 111 -10.02 -6.15 11.55
N GLN A 112 -9.63 -6.90 10.53
CA GLN A 112 -10.10 -8.26 10.30
C GLN A 112 -9.39 -9.28 11.19
N THR A 113 -8.30 -8.90 11.87
CA THR A 113 -7.51 -9.81 12.73
C THR A 113 -8.11 -9.95 14.12
N ILE A 114 -8.94 -9.00 14.54
CA ILE A 114 -9.58 -8.99 15.85
C ILE A 114 -10.85 -9.85 15.79
N GLU A 115 -10.88 -10.91 16.59
CA GLU A 115 -12.04 -11.80 16.68
C GLU A 115 -12.99 -11.38 17.79
N GLY A 116 -14.26 -11.44 17.48
CA GLY A 116 -15.33 -11.33 18.46
C GLY A 116 -15.53 -9.92 19.01
N GLY A 117 -16.60 -9.30 18.72
CA GLY A 117 -17.02 -8.04 19.27
C GLY A 117 -18.38 -7.67 18.72
N GLU A 118 -19.09 -6.83 19.45
CA GLU A 118 -20.34 -6.24 19.01
C GLU A 118 -20.11 -5.20 17.86
N LYS A 119 -18.86 -4.83 17.60
CA LYS A 119 -18.45 -3.77 16.68
C LYS A 119 -18.07 -4.33 15.28
N LYS A 120 -18.93 -5.17 14.73
CA LYS A 120 -18.71 -5.68 13.36
C LYS A 120 -19.20 -4.67 12.33
N PRO A 121 -18.47 -4.48 11.21
CA PRO A 121 -18.97 -3.61 10.15
C PRO A 121 -20.27 -4.17 9.57
N LYS A 122 -21.16 -3.29 9.16
CA LYS A 122 -22.48 -3.67 8.62
C LYS A 122 -22.31 -4.59 7.39
N GLY A 123 -22.93 -5.76 7.46
CA GLY A 123 -22.89 -6.74 6.36
C GLY A 123 -21.75 -7.74 6.45
N PHE A 124 -20.88 -7.66 7.46
CA PHE A 124 -19.78 -8.61 7.68
C PHE A 124 -19.94 -9.37 8.99
N ALA A 125 -19.50 -10.61 9.01
CA ALA A 125 -19.63 -11.50 10.15
C ALA A 125 -18.38 -11.57 11.06
N TYR A 126 -17.31 -10.88 10.70
CA TYR A 126 -15.99 -10.97 11.34
C TYR A 126 -15.28 -9.59 11.41
N GLY A 127 -14.22 -9.54 12.18
CA GLY A 127 -13.44 -8.32 12.37
C GLY A 127 -14.10 -7.35 13.33
N CYS A 128 -13.43 -6.24 13.57
CA CYS A 128 -13.91 -5.15 14.42
C CYS A 128 -13.74 -3.82 13.68
N GLU A 129 -14.76 -2.97 13.69
CA GLU A 129 -14.71 -1.64 13.10
C GLU A 129 -14.57 -0.59 14.18
N TYR A 130 -13.68 0.37 13.97
CA TYR A 130 -13.45 1.52 14.83
C TYR A 130 -13.79 2.79 14.06
N SER A 131 -14.67 3.61 14.64
CA SER A 131 -15.06 4.89 14.05
C SER A 131 -14.03 5.99 14.29
N ASN A 132 -14.18 7.12 13.59
CA ASN A 132 -13.32 8.30 13.78
C ASN A 132 -13.37 8.82 15.23
N GLU A 133 -14.55 8.80 15.87
CA GLU A 133 -14.71 9.23 17.27
C GLU A 133 -13.85 8.36 18.19
N GLN A 134 -13.87 7.04 18.03
CA GLN A 134 -13.08 6.12 18.83
C GLN A 134 -11.58 6.28 18.57
N ILE A 135 -11.19 6.55 17.33
CA ILE A 135 -9.81 6.83 16.97
C ILE A 135 -9.32 8.12 17.64
N ASN A 136 -10.14 9.19 17.63
CA ASN A 136 -9.82 10.46 18.28
C ASN A 136 -9.75 10.31 19.80
N GLU A 137 -10.66 9.54 20.41
CA GLU A 137 -10.61 9.21 21.83
C GLU A 137 -9.30 8.48 22.16
N ALA A 138 -8.92 7.49 21.34
CA ALA A 138 -7.69 6.75 21.51
C ALA A 138 -6.44 7.64 21.41
N ILE A 139 -6.35 8.49 20.41
CA ILE A 139 -5.22 9.42 20.22
C ILE A 139 -5.06 10.35 21.44
N SER A 140 -6.16 10.75 22.05
CA SER A 140 -6.16 11.63 23.23
C SER A 140 -5.83 10.92 24.55
N ALA A 141 -5.83 9.59 24.55
CA ALA A 141 -5.60 8.77 25.75
C ALA A 141 -4.10 8.54 26.00
N SER A 142 -3.75 8.29 27.27
CA SER A 142 -2.37 7.92 27.66
C SER A 142 -1.91 6.60 27.04
N ASN A 143 -2.83 5.68 26.75
CA ASN A 143 -2.57 4.42 26.06
C ASN A 143 -3.59 4.23 24.93
N PRO A 144 -3.33 4.69 23.72
CA PRO A 144 -4.25 4.63 22.59
C PRO A 144 -4.77 3.22 22.30
N TYR A 145 -3.92 2.23 22.45
CA TYR A 145 -4.21 0.85 22.07
C TYR A 145 -5.10 0.07 23.05
N GLU A 146 -5.44 0.65 24.20
CA GLU A 146 -6.49 0.11 25.06
C GLU A 146 -7.89 0.40 24.50
N ILE A 147 -8.04 1.48 23.72
CA ILE A 147 -9.30 1.89 23.11
C ILE A 147 -9.43 1.33 21.69
N VAL A 148 -8.40 1.52 20.88
CA VAL A 148 -8.30 0.99 19.50
C VAL A 148 -7.05 0.09 19.39
N PRO A 149 -7.20 -1.22 19.63
CA PRO A 149 -6.05 -2.14 19.66
C PRO A 149 -5.47 -2.48 18.28
N SER A 150 -6.05 -1.98 17.21
CA SER A 150 -5.55 -2.19 15.85
C SER A 150 -4.17 -1.55 15.67
N ARG A 151 -3.23 -2.31 15.14
CA ARG A 151 -1.84 -1.88 14.92
C ARG A 151 -1.35 -2.36 13.57
N ASP A 152 -0.55 -1.56 12.92
CA ASP A 152 0.24 -2.01 11.77
C ASP A 152 1.63 -2.45 12.26
N THR A 153 1.80 -3.76 12.43
CA THR A 153 3.05 -4.35 12.93
C THR A 153 4.08 -4.58 11.83
N GLU A 154 3.66 -4.57 10.57
CA GLU A 154 4.52 -4.76 9.40
C GLU A 154 4.97 -3.42 8.80
N GLY A 155 4.17 -2.38 8.97
CA GLY A 155 4.46 -1.01 8.51
C GLY A 155 4.12 -0.75 7.04
N HIS A 156 3.78 -1.77 6.25
CA HIS A 156 3.53 -1.61 4.82
C HIS A 156 2.29 -0.74 4.56
N GLY A 157 1.16 -1.01 5.23
CA GLY A 157 -0.05 -0.21 5.06
C GLY A 157 0.12 1.23 5.51
N THR A 158 0.84 1.46 6.62
CA THR A 158 1.20 2.80 7.10
C THR A 158 2.04 3.55 6.07
N PHE A 159 3.05 2.88 5.49
CA PHE A 159 3.88 3.46 4.45
C PHE A 159 3.07 3.82 3.21
N MET A 160 2.22 2.93 2.72
CA MET A 160 1.37 3.15 1.55
C MET A 160 0.39 4.31 1.78
N ALA A 161 -0.21 4.40 2.96
CA ALA A 161 -1.06 5.51 3.35
C ALA A 161 -0.27 6.83 3.40
N GLY A 162 0.95 6.80 3.93
CA GLY A 162 1.85 7.96 3.96
C GLY A 162 2.15 8.50 2.56
N VAL A 163 2.55 7.61 1.64
CA VAL A 163 2.85 7.99 0.25
C VAL A 163 1.62 8.58 -0.46
N ALA A 164 0.44 8.01 -0.22
CA ALA A 164 -0.78 8.48 -0.87
C ALA A 164 -1.32 9.78 -0.25
N CYS A 165 -1.36 9.88 1.07
CA CYS A 165 -2.08 10.97 1.76
C CYS A 165 -1.46 11.43 3.08
N GLY A 166 -0.18 11.17 3.32
CA GLY A 166 0.52 11.71 4.48
C GLY A 166 0.61 13.24 4.42
N ASN A 167 0.53 13.89 5.58
CA ASN A 167 0.74 15.32 5.69
C ASN A 167 2.13 15.72 5.20
N GLU A 168 2.27 16.98 4.80
CA GLU A 168 3.58 17.55 4.59
C GLU A 168 4.34 17.61 5.92
N THR A 169 5.60 17.17 5.90
CA THR A 169 6.49 17.27 7.07
C THR A 169 6.89 18.72 7.30
N GLU A 170 7.23 19.07 8.55
CA GLU A 170 7.61 20.45 8.92
C GLU A 170 8.83 20.97 8.14
N ASP A 171 9.73 20.08 7.74
CA ASP A 171 10.89 20.41 6.91
C ASP A 171 10.59 20.46 5.41
N GLY A 172 9.35 20.19 5.00
CA GLY A 172 8.90 20.15 3.61
C GLY A 172 9.50 19.03 2.77
N GLN A 173 10.22 18.08 3.38
CA GLN A 173 10.90 17.01 2.63
C GLN A 173 9.99 15.88 2.20
N PHE A 174 8.84 15.74 2.82
CA PHE A 174 7.86 14.71 2.49
C PHE A 174 6.45 15.29 2.45
N SER A 175 5.68 14.84 1.47
CA SER A 175 4.23 15.01 1.41
C SER A 175 3.63 13.89 0.61
N GLY A 176 2.52 13.34 1.05
CA GLY A 176 1.73 12.42 0.25
C GLY A 176 1.11 13.13 -0.97
N VAL A 177 0.55 12.36 -1.90
CA VAL A 177 -0.07 12.91 -3.12
C VAL A 177 -1.33 13.72 -2.82
N ALA A 178 -2.13 13.31 -1.84
CA ALA A 178 -3.40 13.93 -1.45
C ALA A 178 -3.46 14.16 0.08
N PRO A 179 -2.65 15.08 0.65
CA PRO A 179 -2.47 15.22 2.09
C PRO A 179 -3.71 15.71 2.85
N SER A 180 -4.75 16.15 2.15
CA SER A 180 -6.02 16.57 2.76
C SER A 180 -7.14 15.55 2.55
N ALA A 181 -6.85 14.38 2.00
CA ALA A 181 -7.86 13.34 1.80
C ALA A 181 -8.25 12.68 3.14
N ALA A 182 -9.50 12.28 3.25
CA ALA A 182 -9.98 11.40 4.30
C ALA A 182 -9.54 9.96 4.03
N ILE A 183 -9.42 9.16 5.08
CA ILE A 183 -8.81 7.83 5.03
C ILE A 183 -9.78 6.79 5.58
N CYS A 184 -9.95 5.66 4.91
CA CYS A 184 -10.55 4.44 5.45
C CYS A 184 -9.58 3.28 5.32
N VAL A 185 -9.50 2.44 6.34
CA VAL A 185 -8.53 1.35 6.37
C VAL A 185 -9.21 0.02 6.62
N VAL A 186 -8.83 -0.97 5.84
CA VAL A 186 -9.11 -2.39 6.08
C VAL A 186 -7.80 -3.08 6.37
N LYS A 187 -7.59 -3.46 7.62
CA LYS A 187 -6.48 -4.31 8.00
C LYS A 187 -6.82 -5.75 7.71
N CYS A 188 -6.14 -6.33 6.75
CA CYS A 188 -6.34 -7.71 6.33
C CYS A 188 -5.82 -8.72 7.36
N LYS A 189 -6.47 -9.88 7.41
CA LYS A 189 -5.86 -11.07 8.02
C LYS A 189 -4.64 -11.48 7.21
N GLN A 190 -3.64 -12.02 7.91
CA GLN A 190 -2.49 -12.62 7.24
C GLN A 190 -2.96 -13.68 6.25
N ALA A 191 -2.41 -13.66 5.04
CA ALA A 191 -2.75 -14.64 4.04
C ALA A 191 -2.39 -16.05 4.52
N LYS A 192 -3.20 -17.04 4.13
CA LYS A 192 -2.86 -18.43 4.42
C LYS A 192 -1.55 -18.78 3.70
N GLN A 193 -0.71 -19.57 4.35
CA GLN A 193 0.50 -20.11 3.72
C GLN A 193 0.15 -20.69 2.34
N ASN A 194 0.93 -20.35 1.34
CA ASN A 194 0.76 -20.72 -0.08
C ASN A 194 -0.33 -19.96 -0.87
N LEU A 195 -0.97 -18.92 -0.30
CA LEU A 195 -1.94 -18.08 -1.02
C LEU A 195 -1.52 -16.61 -1.08
N SER A 196 -0.41 -16.22 -0.47
CA SER A 196 0.08 -14.83 -0.49
C SER A 196 0.83 -14.56 -1.78
N LEU A 197 0.34 -13.61 -2.56
CA LEU A 197 1.07 -13.05 -3.71
C LEU A 197 2.21 -12.09 -3.25
N ILE A 198 2.17 -11.63 -2.00
CA ILE A 198 3.16 -10.69 -1.45
C ILE A 198 4.50 -11.40 -1.17
N HIS A 199 4.49 -12.70 -0.83
CA HIS A 199 5.71 -13.47 -0.61
C HIS A 199 6.46 -13.88 -1.88
N ILE A 200 5.97 -13.49 -3.05
CA ILE A 200 6.62 -13.80 -4.34
C ILE A 200 7.60 -12.69 -4.75
N SER A 201 7.62 -11.57 -4.05
CA SER A 201 8.43 -10.39 -4.38
C SER A 201 9.62 -10.13 -3.45
N GLU A 202 9.86 -10.98 -2.44
CA GLU A 202 11.06 -10.92 -1.59
C GLU A 202 12.11 -11.95 -1.98
#